data_6b7ba57944a51b1e9bf628a6e6941b8c
#
_entry.id   6b7ba57944a51b1e9bf628a6e6941b8c
#
_cell.length_a   1.000
_cell.length_b   1.000
_cell.length_c   1.000
_cell.angle_alpha   90.00
_cell.angle_beta   90.00
_cell.angle_gamma   90.00
#
_symmetry.space_group_name_H-M   'P 1'
#
loop_
_entity.id
_entity.type
_entity.pdbx_description
1 polymer ?
#
loop_
_entity_poly.entity_id
_entity_poly.type
_entity_poly.pdbx_seq_one_letter_code
_entity_poly.pdbx_strand_id
1 'polypeptide(L)'
;VPAPSALRRGLAVIAALPLLTLAACGYGSQAKNDGAAKIAAGAKKIDGLDSVKIGYFGNLTHGTALVGMQKGFFQKALGATKAEPAVFNAGPSEIEALNSGSIDIGWIGPSPAINGYTKADGKNLRIIGGSASGGVKLVVNPQKIKSLKDVRGKRIATPQLGNTQDVAFLNWAAEQGWKVDPQSGKGDVTVVRSDNKVTPDAYKAGSVDGAWVPEPTASKLAAEGGKVLLDESALWPDKKFVITNIIVRQQFLEEHPKVVEAVLKGSVETNKWINANPDAAKAAANKRLEQDSGKALPADVLDPAWKSIRFTDDPLASTLDTEAEHAVKAGLLEKPDLTGIYDLAPLNKVLKAEGEPAVDDAGLGVK
;
A
#
# COMPACT_ATOMS: atom_id res chain seq x y z
N VAL A 1 16.13 31.78 80.37
CA VAL A 1 17.17 32.39 79.54
C VAL A 1 16.92 32.03 78.06
N PRO A 2 16.56 33.02 77.24
CA PRO A 2 16.17 32.71 75.83
C PRO A 2 17.35 32.72 74.89
N ALA A 3 17.31 31.84 73.86
CA ALA A 3 18.22 31.80 72.73
C ALA A 3 17.64 32.53 71.51
N PRO A 4 18.45 33.10 70.62
CA PRO A 4 17.96 34.02 69.59
C PRO A 4 17.53 33.34 68.27
N SER A 5 16.58 34.01 67.67
CA SER A 5 16.04 33.73 66.33
C SER A 5 17.05 33.83 65.19
N ALA A 6 17.14 32.80 64.35
CA ALA A 6 17.86 32.84 63.09
C ALA A 6 16.88 32.92 61.92
N LEU A 7 16.93 34.02 61.21
CA LEU A 7 16.24 34.30 59.95
C LEU A 7 16.73 33.31 58.85
N ARG A 8 15.87 32.42 58.36
CA ARG A 8 16.11 31.63 57.17
C ARG A 8 15.47 32.31 55.97
N ARG A 9 16.34 32.86 55.12
CA ARG A 9 15.95 33.29 53.76
C ARG A 9 15.60 32.09 52.91
N GLY A 10 14.33 32.05 52.49
CA GLY A 10 13.85 31.04 51.53
C GLY A 10 14.39 31.33 50.13
N LEU A 11 15.14 30.39 49.57
CA LEU A 11 15.40 30.33 48.15
C LEU A 11 14.18 29.68 47.48
N ALA A 12 13.49 30.44 46.65
CA ALA A 12 12.47 29.87 45.74
C ALA A 12 13.20 29.15 44.60
N VAL A 13 13.18 27.82 44.62
CA VAL A 13 13.60 26.99 43.50
C VAL A 13 12.41 26.94 42.53
N ILE A 14 12.53 27.66 41.42
CA ILE A 14 11.63 27.51 40.27
C ILE A 14 11.97 26.19 39.61
N ALA A 15 11.15 25.16 39.87
CA ALA A 15 11.21 23.90 39.14
C ALA A 15 10.63 24.13 37.74
N ALA A 16 11.53 24.28 36.75
CA ALA A 16 11.13 24.19 35.36
C ALA A 16 10.75 22.74 35.05
N LEU A 17 9.45 22.46 34.94
CA LEU A 17 8.95 21.21 34.35
C LEU A 17 9.38 21.20 32.88
N PRO A 18 10.03 20.14 32.40
CA PRO A 18 10.16 19.94 30.95
C PRO A 18 8.76 19.59 30.42
N LEU A 19 8.26 20.41 29.50
CA LEU A 19 7.16 20.04 28.62
C LEU A 19 7.61 18.80 27.83
N LEU A 20 7.18 17.63 28.28
CA LEU A 20 7.16 16.43 27.47
C LEU A 20 6.19 16.69 26.32
N THR A 21 6.73 17.07 25.16
CA THR A 21 6.00 17.00 23.89
C THR A 21 5.69 15.53 23.68
N LEU A 22 4.42 15.16 23.88
CA LEU A 22 3.86 13.92 23.40
C LEU A 22 4.06 13.91 21.88
N ALA A 23 5.12 13.22 21.42
CA ALA A 23 5.22 12.83 20.05
C ALA A 23 4.01 11.93 19.77
N ALA A 24 3.00 12.47 19.11
CA ALA A 24 1.93 11.69 18.54
C ALA A 24 2.59 10.63 17.67
N CYS A 25 2.38 9.36 18.01
CA CYS A 25 2.71 8.24 17.14
C CYS A 25 1.83 8.37 15.90
N GLY A 26 2.28 9.16 14.93
CA GLY A 26 1.66 9.27 13.62
C GLY A 26 1.79 7.91 12.93
N TYR A 27 0.69 7.37 12.49
CA TYR A 27 0.61 6.21 11.61
C TYR A 27 1.28 6.59 10.27
N GLY A 28 2.45 6.08 10.02
CA GLY A 28 3.26 6.36 8.84
C GLY A 28 4.57 7.08 9.17
N SER A 29 5.69 6.57 8.65
CA SER A 29 6.96 7.28 8.72
C SER A 29 7.00 8.33 7.63
N GLN A 30 7.25 9.60 7.97
CA GLN A 30 7.55 10.61 6.96
C GLN A 30 8.86 10.22 6.26
N ALA A 31 8.76 9.84 4.99
CA ALA A 31 9.92 9.53 4.19
C ALA A 31 10.75 10.81 3.97
N LYS A 32 12.07 10.70 4.13
CA LYS A 32 12.97 11.82 3.84
C LYS A 32 12.85 12.22 2.37
N ASN A 33 12.59 13.48 2.12
CA ASN A 33 12.32 14.02 0.78
C ASN A 33 13.60 14.38 0.01
N ASP A 34 14.69 13.61 0.21
CA ASP A 34 16.03 13.89 -0.35
C ASP A 34 16.12 13.70 -1.89
N GLY A 35 15.02 13.36 -2.55
CA GLY A 35 14.91 13.18 -4.01
C GLY A 35 13.83 14.02 -4.66
N ALA A 36 13.23 14.98 -3.95
CA ALA A 36 12.19 15.82 -4.53
C ALA A 36 12.69 16.55 -5.76
N ALA A 37 11.99 16.42 -6.88
CA ALA A 37 12.27 17.24 -8.05
C ALA A 37 12.18 18.71 -7.65
N LYS A 38 13.18 19.49 -8.06
CA LYS A 38 13.20 20.94 -7.76
C LYS A 38 11.96 21.58 -8.37
N ILE A 39 11.21 22.32 -7.55
CA ILE A 39 10.10 23.13 -8.01
C ILE A 39 10.64 24.12 -9.05
N ALA A 40 10.07 24.14 -10.26
CA ALA A 40 10.50 25.03 -11.32
C ALA A 40 10.30 26.50 -10.92
N ALA A 41 11.26 27.36 -11.27
CA ALA A 41 11.12 28.79 -11.02
C ALA A 41 9.85 29.35 -11.71
N GLY A 42 9.01 30.06 -10.96
CA GLY A 42 7.75 30.61 -11.47
C GLY A 42 6.58 29.62 -11.50
N ALA A 43 6.75 28.38 -11.03
CA ALA A 43 5.61 27.45 -10.89
C ALA A 43 4.57 28.03 -9.92
N LYS A 44 3.29 27.75 -10.22
CA LYS A 44 2.15 28.18 -9.39
C LYS A 44 1.60 26.99 -8.60
N LYS A 45 1.06 27.27 -7.42
CA LYS A 45 0.27 26.30 -6.66
C LYS A 45 -1.05 26.02 -7.37
N ILE A 46 -1.49 24.76 -7.31
CA ILE A 46 -2.82 24.39 -7.82
C ILE A 46 -3.82 24.69 -6.69
N ASP A 47 -4.88 25.42 -7.02
CA ASP A 47 -5.95 25.85 -6.11
C ASP A 47 -5.44 26.51 -4.80
N GLY A 48 -4.23 27.09 -4.84
CA GLY A 48 -3.58 27.71 -3.68
C GLY A 48 -3.03 26.72 -2.63
N LEU A 49 -3.12 25.42 -2.88
CA LEU A 49 -2.74 24.38 -1.93
C LEU A 49 -1.21 24.30 -1.78
N ASP A 50 -0.72 24.25 -0.54
CA ASP A 50 0.71 24.17 -0.23
C ASP A 50 1.30 22.80 -0.55
N SER A 51 0.58 21.74 -0.18
CA SER A 51 1.01 20.36 -0.39
C SER A 51 -0.18 19.39 -0.55
N VAL A 52 0.08 18.24 -1.17
CA VAL A 52 -0.76 17.07 -1.19
C VAL A 52 0.00 15.91 -0.56
N LYS A 53 -0.65 15.21 0.38
CA LYS A 53 -0.06 14.09 1.12
C LYS A 53 -0.39 12.77 0.43
N ILE A 54 0.65 12.07 -0.01
CA ILE A 54 0.56 10.86 -0.84
C ILE A 54 1.02 9.65 -0.05
N GLY A 55 0.07 8.73 0.23
CA GLY A 55 0.31 7.44 0.88
C GLY A 55 0.76 6.36 -0.09
N TYR A 56 1.67 5.48 0.31
CA TYR A 56 2.03 4.26 -0.41
C TYR A 56 2.81 3.29 0.49
N PHE A 57 3.04 2.05 0.01
CA PHE A 57 3.86 1.08 0.74
C PHE A 57 5.26 0.97 0.17
N GLY A 58 6.23 0.62 1.02
CA GLY A 58 7.58 0.25 0.63
C GLY A 58 7.65 -1.13 -0.06
N ASN A 59 6.76 -1.38 -1.03
CA ASN A 59 6.64 -2.61 -1.81
C ASN A 59 6.81 -2.32 -3.30
N LEU A 60 7.33 -3.27 -4.06
CA LEU A 60 7.48 -3.09 -5.51
C LEU A 60 6.13 -3.09 -6.27
N THR A 61 5.07 -3.66 -5.68
CA THR A 61 3.69 -3.52 -6.20
C THR A 61 3.18 -2.08 -6.18
N HIS A 62 3.82 -1.19 -5.41
CA HIS A 62 3.58 0.27 -5.41
C HIS A 62 4.60 1.02 -6.30
N GLY A 63 5.16 0.33 -7.30
CA GLY A 63 6.24 0.86 -8.14
C GLY A 63 5.93 2.17 -8.84
N THR A 64 4.66 2.42 -9.23
CA THR A 64 4.23 3.71 -9.78
C THR A 64 4.45 4.85 -8.77
N ALA A 65 4.05 4.68 -7.51
CA ALA A 65 4.29 5.68 -6.48
C ALA A 65 5.79 5.86 -6.22
N LEU A 66 6.55 4.76 -6.07
CA LEU A 66 7.99 4.79 -5.83
C LEU A 66 8.75 5.52 -6.94
N VAL A 67 8.49 5.17 -8.20
CA VAL A 67 9.14 5.77 -9.37
C VAL A 67 8.68 7.22 -9.56
N GLY A 68 7.38 7.48 -9.43
CA GLY A 68 6.81 8.82 -9.57
C GLY A 68 7.38 9.82 -8.58
N MET A 69 7.54 9.40 -7.32
CA MET A 69 8.21 10.19 -6.27
C MET A 69 9.71 10.35 -6.57
N GLN A 70 10.42 9.26 -6.88
CA GLN A 70 11.86 9.27 -7.12
C GLN A 70 12.26 10.09 -8.35
N LYS A 71 11.49 10.03 -9.42
CA LYS A 71 11.74 10.77 -10.66
C LYS A 71 11.12 12.15 -10.69
N GLY A 72 10.25 12.47 -9.70
CA GLY A 72 9.61 13.76 -9.56
C GLY A 72 8.45 13.99 -10.55
N PHE A 73 7.84 12.93 -11.11
CA PHE A 73 6.71 13.06 -12.02
C PHE A 73 5.52 13.73 -11.34
N PHE A 74 5.22 13.36 -10.08
CA PHE A 74 4.16 14.01 -9.31
C PHE A 74 4.49 15.48 -9.06
N GLN A 75 5.71 15.78 -8.60
CA GLN A 75 6.10 17.17 -8.33
C GLN A 75 6.06 18.05 -9.59
N LYS A 76 6.47 17.49 -10.75
CA LYS A 76 6.39 18.16 -12.03
C LYS A 76 4.93 18.52 -12.40
N ALA A 77 4.01 17.58 -12.23
CA ALA A 77 2.59 17.77 -12.52
C ALA A 77 1.92 18.74 -11.55
N LEU A 78 2.33 18.72 -10.27
CA LEU A 78 1.78 19.56 -9.20
C LEU A 78 2.31 20.99 -9.19
N GLY A 79 3.35 21.30 -9.99
CA GLY A 79 3.94 22.65 -10.03
C GLY A 79 4.54 23.06 -8.68
N ALA A 80 4.03 24.15 -8.07
CA ALA A 80 4.51 24.62 -6.76
C ALA A 80 3.78 23.97 -5.56
N THR A 81 2.71 23.20 -5.77
CA THR A 81 2.10 22.36 -4.74
C THR A 81 3.03 21.18 -4.44
N LYS A 82 3.44 20.98 -3.20
CA LYS A 82 4.41 19.94 -2.84
C LYS A 82 3.77 18.56 -2.81
N ALA A 83 4.44 17.56 -3.36
CA ALA A 83 4.11 16.16 -3.14
C ALA A 83 4.78 15.67 -1.83
N GLU A 84 4.00 15.41 -0.80
CA GLU A 84 4.50 14.95 0.51
C GLU A 84 4.24 13.46 0.69
N PRO A 85 5.29 12.61 0.70
CA PRO A 85 5.13 11.17 0.83
C PRO A 85 4.85 10.74 2.27
N ALA A 86 3.98 9.72 2.43
CA ALA A 86 3.77 8.99 3.66
C ALA A 86 3.87 7.48 3.38
N VAL A 87 4.76 6.76 4.09
CA VAL A 87 5.02 5.34 3.84
C VAL A 87 4.32 4.48 4.89
N PHE A 88 3.55 3.50 4.41
CA PHE A 88 2.80 2.57 5.24
C PHE A 88 3.35 1.13 5.09
N ASN A 89 2.97 0.26 6.02
CA ASN A 89 3.34 -1.15 5.98
C ASN A 89 2.19 -2.04 5.47
N ALA A 90 0.93 -1.59 5.62
CA ALA A 90 -0.26 -2.33 5.19
C ALA A 90 -1.49 -1.41 5.04
N GLY A 91 -2.52 -1.91 4.34
CA GLY A 91 -3.69 -1.15 3.94
C GLY A 91 -4.58 -0.63 5.07
N PRO A 92 -4.91 -1.43 6.10
CA PRO A 92 -5.76 -0.92 7.18
C PRO A 92 -5.23 0.36 7.85
N SER A 93 -3.92 0.45 8.08
CA SER A 93 -3.32 1.67 8.65
C SER A 93 -3.33 2.86 7.68
N GLU A 94 -3.26 2.62 6.37
CA GLU A 94 -3.39 3.67 5.37
C GLU A 94 -4.83 4.20 5.28
N ILE A 95 -5.85 3.31 5.38
CA ILE A 95 -7.26 3.72 5.45
C ILE A 95 -7.52 4.59 6.69
N GLU A 96 -6.95 4.26 7.84
CA GLU A 96 -7.06 5.10 9.04
C GLU A 96 -6.46 6.49 8.82
N ALA A 97 -5.29 6.56 8.16
CA ALA A 97 -4.64 7.82 7.82
C ALA A 97 -5.45 8.65 6.79
N LEU A 98 -6.08 7.99 5.81
CA LEU A 98 -6.98 8.65 4.86
C LEU A 98 -8.21 9.22 5.56
N ASN A 99 -8.86 8.43 6.42
CA ASN A 99 -10.06 8.84 7.16
C ASN A 99 -9.79 10.00 8.12
N SER A 100 -8.59 10.05 8.71
CA SER A 100 -8.18 11.16 9.59
C SER A 100 -7.70 12.41 8.84
N GLY A 101 -7.59 12.37 7.50
CA GLY A 101 -7.00 13.45 6.70
C GLY A 101 -5.48 13.58 6.87
N SER A 102 -4.81 12.56 7.42
CA SER A 102 -3.36 12.49 7.50
C SER A 102 -2.71 12.25 6.14
N ILE A 103 -3.46 11.67 5.19
CA ILE A 103 -3.15 11.63 3.76
C ILE A 103 -4.37 12.03 2.94
N ASP A 104 -4.15 12.46 1.70
CA ASP A 104 -5.19 12.90 0.77
C ASP A 104 -5.43 11.88 -0.33
N ILE A 105 -4.36 11.31 -0.87
CA ILE A 105 -4.36 10.31 -1.95
C ILE A 105 -3.46 9.13 -1.50
N GLY A 106 -3.84 7.90 -1.85
CA GLY A 106 -3.08 6.71 -1.46
C GLY A 106 -2.97 5.68 -2.56
N TRP A 107 -1.87 4.93 -2.58
CA TRP A 107 -1.69 3.71 -3.36
C TRP A 107 -1.91 2.51 -2.45
N ILE A 108 -2.94 1.72 -2.69
CA ILE A 108 -3.41 0.70 -1.74
C ILE A 108 -3.91 -0.56 -2.45
N GLY A 109 -3.90 -1.69 -1.75
CA GLY A 109 -4.52 -2.92 -2.23
C GLY A 109 -6.05 -2.87 -2.26
N PRO A 110 -6.71 -3.71 -3.10
CA PRO A 110 -8.16 -3.70 -3.26
C PRO A 110 -8.92 -4.05 -1.97
N SER A 111 -8.53 -5.09 -1.24
CA SER A 111 -9.29 -5.51 -0.05
C SER A 111 -9.37 -4.45 1.05
N PRO A 112 -8.30 -3.73 1.44
CA PRO A 112 -8.43 -2.63 2.38
C PRO A 112 -9.23 -1.45 1.81
N ALA A 113 -9.18 -1.16 0.50
CA ALA A 113 -10.01 -0.12 -0.12
C ALA A 113 -11.51 -0.49 -0.04
N ILE A 114 -11.87 -1.73 -0.40
CA ILE A 114 -13.23 -2.28 -0.28
C ILE A 114 -13.73 -2.18 1.16
N ASN A 115 -12.93 -2.69 2.12
CA ASN A 115 -13.30 -2.70 3.53
C ASN A 115 -13.46 -1.27 4.10
N GLY A 116 -12.55 -0.36 3.74
CA GLY A 116 -12.62 1.05 4.12
C GLY A 116 -13.88 1.74 3.57
N TYR A 117 -14.16 1.53 2.28
CA TYR A 117 -15.36 2.04 1.61
C TYR A 117 -16.65 1.53 2.26
N THR A 118 -16.75 0.22 2.45
CA THR A 118 -17.93 -0.43 3.04
C THR A 118 -18.20 0.03 4.47
N LYS A 119 -17.17 0.09 5.31
CA LYS A 119 -17.31 0.53 6.72
C LYS A 119 -17.71 1.99 6.88
N ALA A 120 -17.49 2.80 5.86
CA ALA A 120 -17.86 4.22 5.83
C ALA A 120 -19.13 4.49 5.01
N ASP A 121 -19.94 3.47 4.73
CA ASP A 121 -21.15 3.57 3.88
C ASP A 121 -20.88 4.31 2.56
N GLY A 122 -19.74 4.07 1.94
CA GLY A 122 -19.35 4.66 0.67
C GLY A 122 -19.01 6.15 0.71
N LYS A 123 -18.74 6.75 1.87
CA LYS A 123 -18.63 8.21 2.02
C LYS A 123 -17.20 8.73 2.24
N ASN A 124 -16.20 7.86 2.37
CA ASN A 124 -14.86 8.27 2.77
C ASN A 124 -13.87 8.37 1.62
N LEU A 125 -13.97 7.50 0.62
CA LEU A 125 -13.00 7.39 -0.46
C LEU A 125 -13.63 7.11 -1.82
N ARG A 126 -12.82 7.32 -2.87
CA ARG A 126 -13.04 6.79 -4.22
C ARG A 126 -11.77 6.15 -4.73
N ILE A 127 -11.91 5.08 -5.52
CA ILE A 127 -10.85 4.56 -6.37
C ILE A 127 -10.86 5.39 -7.65
N ILE A 128 -9.72 6.02 -7.95
CA ILE A 128 -9.59 6.98 -9.06
C ILE A 128 -8.64 6.50 -10.15
N GLY A 129 -8.06 5.31 -10.00
CA GLY A 129 -7.18 4.72 -11.00
C GLY A 129 -6.53 3.44 -10.56
N GLY A 130 -5.90 2.75 -11.51
CA GLY A 130 -5.03 1.60 -11.29
C GLY A 130 -3.57 1.99 -11.10
N SER A 131 -2.77 1.03 -10.69
CA SER A 131 -1.32 1.19 -10.54
C SER A 131 -0.57 -0.08 -10.93
N ALA A 132 -0.97 -1.23 -10.39
CA ALA A 132 -0.26 -2.49 -10.64
C ALA A 132 -1.17 -3.71 -10.60
N SER A 133 -0.75 -4.75 -11.33
CA SER A 133 -1.34 -6.10 -11.38
C SER A 133 -0.25 -7.15 -11.16
N GLY A 134 -0.57 -8.25 -10.46
CA GLY A 134 0.35 -9.36 -10.21
C GLY A 134 1.31 -9.11 -9.03
N GLY A 135 2.40 -9.86 -8.99
CA GLY A 135 3.45 -9.69 -7.97
C GLY A 135 3.08 -10.21 -6.59
N VAL A 136 2.24 -11.26 -6.50
CA VAL A 136 1.90 -11.95 -5.24
C VAL A 136 2.15 -13.45 -5.40
N LYS A 137 2.77 -14.08 -4.39
CA LYS A 137 3.13 -15.50 -4.45
C LYS A 137 2.96 -16.18 -3.09
N LEU A 138 2.64 -17.47 -3.14
CA LEU A 138 2.84 -18.39 -2.02
C LEU A 138 4.27 -18.95 -2.13
N VAL A 139 5.13 -18.55 -1.21
CA VAL A 139 6.50 -19.05 -1.10
C VAL A 139 6.61 -19.90 0.15
N VAL A 140 7.18 -21.10 0.04
CA VAL A 140 7.20 -22.09 1.12
C VAL A 140 8.57 -22.70 1.34
N ASN A 141 8.78 -23.23 2.55
CA ASN A 141 9.93 -24.06 2.84
C ASN A 141 9.81 -25.41 2.12
N PRO A 142 10.65 -25.72 1.11
CA PRO A 142 10.54 -26.94 0.30
C PRO A 142 10.83 -28.24 1.07
N GLN A 143 11.43 -28.16 2.25
CA GLN A 143 11.65 -29.32 3.12
C GLN A 143 10.35 -29.72 3.87
N LYS A 144 9.45 -28.77 4.10
CA LYS A 144 8.21 -28.96 4.85
C LYS A 144 6.96 -29.05 3.97
N ILE A 145 6.98 -28.40 2.80
CA ILE A 145 5.84 -28.25 1.90
C ILE A 145 6.33 -28.53 0.47
N LYS A 146 5.84 -29.60 -0.12
CA LYS A 146 6.24 -30.03 -1.49
C LYS A 146 5.14 -29.77 -2.52
N SER A 147 3.87 -29.74 -2.06
CA SER A 147 2.67 -29.52 -2.87
C SER A 147 1.68 -28.63 -2.15
N LEU A 148 0.66 -28.12 -2.87
CA LEU A 148 -0.40 -27.28 -2.29
C LEU A 148 -1.17 -28.01 -1.17
N LYS A 149 -1.32 -29.34 -1.23
CA LYS A 149 -1.99 -30.13 -0.18
C LYS A 149 -1.21 -30.14 1.13
N ASP A 150 0.11 -30.03 1.07
CA ASP A 150 0.97 -30.07 2.27
C ASP A 150 0.91 -28.76 3.08
N VAL A 151 0.24 -27.71 2.57
CA VAL A 151 0.02 -26.43 3.27
C VAL A 151 -0.90 -26.64 4.48
N ARG A 152 -1.81 -27.64 4.43
CA ARG A 152 -2.66 -28.00 5.59
C ARG A 152 -1.80 -28.35 6.80
N GLY A 153 -2.15 -27.82 7.96
CA GLY A 153 -1.40 -28.02 9.22
C GLY A 153 -0.13 -27.18 9.34
N LYS A 154 0.17 -26.32 8.39
CA LYS A 154 1.37 -25.45 8.42
C LYS A 154 1.05 -24.04 8.93
N ARG A 155 2.11 -23.28 9.19
CA ARG A 155 2.04 -21.87 9.57
C ARG A 155 2.41 -21.02 8.36
N ILE A 156 1.44 -20.30 7.84
CA ILE A 156 1.61 -19.45 6.65
C ILE A 156 1.51 -17.99 7.08
N ALA A 157 2.54 -17.21 6.78
CA ALA A 157 2.49 -15.78 7.03
C ALA A 157 1.65 -15.06 5.96
N THR A 158 0.87 -14.11 6.40
CA THR A 158 0.21 -13.09 5.57
C THR A 158 0.52 -11.73 6.18
N PRO A 159 0.32 -10.60 5.46
CA PRO A 159 0.46 -9.28 6.07
C PRO A 159 -0.56 -9.03 7.18
N GLN A 160 -0.93 -7.81 7.43
CA GLN A 160 -1.92 -7.44 8.44
C GLN A 160 -3.30 -8.06 8.14
N LEU A 161 -4.08 -8.35 9.21
CA LEU A 161 -5.47 -8.83 9.12
C LEU A 161 -6.30 -7.94 8.18
N GLY A 162 -6.97 -8.57 7.21
CA GLY A 162 -7.79 -7.87 6.20
C GLY A 162 -6.99 -7.17 5.10
N ASN A 163 -5.67 -7.32 5.06
CA ASN A 163 -4.88 -6.90 3.91
C ASN A 163 -5.13 -7.84 2.72
N THR A 164 -4.87 -7.39 1.48
CA THR A 164 -5.22 -8.14 0.26
C THR A 164 -4.73 -9.58 0.28
N GLN A 165 -3.46 -9.83 0.66
CA GLN A 165 -2.90 -11.18 0.71
C GLN A 165 -3.46 -12.04 1.84
N ASP A 166 -3.93 -11.43 2.93
CA ASP A 166 -4.60 -12.14 4.01
C ASP A 166 -5.98 -12.67 3.55
N VAL A 167 -6.74 -11.80 2.87
CA VAL A 167 -8.02 -12.16 2.24
C VAL A 167 -7.83 -13.24 1.17
N ALA A 168 -6.87 -13.07 0.27
CA ALA A 168 -6.59 -14.01 -0.82
C ALA A 168 -6.22 -15.40 -0.27
N PHE A 169 -5.36 -15.48 0.74
CA PHE A 169 -4.98 -16.76 1.35
C PHE A 169 -6.14 -17.43 2.08
N LEU A 170 -6.93 -16.68 2.85
CA LEU A 170 -8.10 -17.23 3.55
C LEU A 170 -9.18 -17.73 2.58
N ASN A 171 -9.45 -16.99 1.50
CA ASN A 171 -10.33 -17.43 0.44
C ASN A 171 -9.81 -18.73 -0.21
N TRP A 172 -8.53 -18.76 -0.60
CA TRP A 172 -7.91 -19.94 -1.19
C TRP A 172 -7.99 -21.16 -0.25
N ALA A 173 -7.74 -20.99 1.04
CA ALA A 173 -7.89 -22.04 2.05
C ALA A 173 -9.35 -22.56 2.11
N ALA A 174 -10.32 -21.66 2.09
CA ALA A 174 -11.75 -22.03 2.06
C ALA A 174 -12.11 -22.81 0.78
N GLU A 175 -11.50 -22.47 -0.36
CA GLU A 175 -11.66 -23.22 -1.63
C GLU A 175 -11.07 -24.64 -1.59
N GLN A 176 -10.04 -24.86 -0.76
CA GLN A 176 -9.53 -26.19 -0.47
C GLN A 176 -10.42 -26.98 0.50
N GLY A 177 -11.52 -26.41 0.98
CA GLY A 177 -12.40 -26.98 2.01
C GLY A 177 -11.82 -26.91 3.42
N TRP A 178 -10.83 -26.07 3.65
CA TRP A 178 -10.20 -25.91 4.96
C TRP A 178 -10.93 -24.86 5.80
N LYS A 179 -11.02 -25.14 7.10
CA LYS A 179 -11.64 -24.22 8.06
C LYS A 179 -10.56 -23.45 8.77
N VAL A 180 -10.61 -22.12 8.68
CA VAL A 180 -9.74 -21.19 9.38
C VAL A 180 -10.59 -20.12 10.01
N ASP A 181 -10.43 -19.88 11.31
CA ASP A 181 -11.08 -18.73 11.96
C ASP A 181 -10.44 -17.44 11.43
N PRO A 182 -11.21 -16.55 10.80
CA PRO A 182 -10.65 -15.41 10.09
C PRO A 182 -10.03 -14.36 11.01
N GLN A 183 -10.42 -14.31 12.29
CA GLN A 183 -9.88 -13.33 13.23
C GLN A 183 -8.59 -13.83 13.87
N SER A 184 -8.62 -15.04 14.44
CA SER A 184 -7.46 -15.63 15.12
C SER A 184 -6.44 -16.26 14.17
N GLY A 185 -6.80 -16.57 12.94
CA GLY A 185 -5.97 -17.29 11.98
C GLY A 185 -5.76 -18.78 12.31
N LYS A 186 -6.49 -19.33 13.29
CA LYS A 186 -6.37 -20.74 13.72
C LYS A 186 -7.33 -21.64 12.96
N GLY A 187 -6.91 -22.87 12.68
CA GLY A 187 -7.75 -23.86 11.99
C GLY A 187 -6.95 -24.97 11.32
N ASP A 188 -7.41 -25.44 10.18
CA ASP A 188 -6.75 -26.46 9.35
C ASP A 188 -5.37 -26.02 8.83
N VAL A 189 -5.12 -24.74 8.79
CA VAL A 189 -3.82 -24.07 8.62
C VAL A 189 -3.74 -22.92 9.62
N THR A 190 -2.55 -22.57 10.08
CA THR A 190 -2.38 -21.42 10.95
C THR A 190 -1.91 -20.22 10.14
N VAL A 191 -2.71 -19.16 10.10
CA VAL A 191 -2.37 -17.88 9.48
C VAL A 191 -1.66 -17.02 10.51
N VAL A 192 -0.43 -16.62 10.21
CA VAL A 192 0.40 -15.76 11.06
C VAL A 192 0.47 -14.38 10.42
N ARG A 193 -0.24 -13.38 10.98
CA ARG A 193 -0.17 -12.00 10.49
C ARG A 193 1.18 -11.42 10.87
N SER A 194 1.99 -11.13 9.86
CA SER A 194 3.38 -10.70 10.01
C SER A 194 3.68 -9.59 9.00
N ASP A 195 4.20 -8.48 9.49
CA ASP A 195 4.64 -7.38 8.61
C ASP A 195 5.61 -7.91 7.54
N ASN A 196 5.46 -7.46 6.30
CA ASN A 196 6.30 -7.85 5.17
C ASN A 196 7.80 -7.62 5.41
N LYS A 197 8.17 -6.68 6.30
CA LYS A 197 9.57 -6.42 6.66
C LYS A 197 10.16 -7.48 7.58
N VAL A 198 9.33 -8.10 8.44
CA VAL A 198 9.77 -9.13 9.41
C VAL A 198 9.50 -10.56 8.94
N THR A 199 8.65 -10.75 7.96
CA THR A 199 8.31 -12.09 7.43
C THR A 199 9.55 -12.88 6.96
N PRO A 200 10.56 -12.30 6.28
CA PRO A 200 11.79 -13.03 5.92
C PRO A 200 12.55 -13.56 7.12
N ASP A 201 12.66 -12.78 8.19
CA ASP A 201 13.34 -13.24 9.42
C ASP A 201 12.54 -14.34 10.13
N ALA A 202 11.20 -14.22 10.19
CA ALA A 202 10.33 -15.26 10.74
C ALA A 202 10.41 -16.57 9.93
N TYR A 203 10.53 -16.49 8.61
CA TYR A 203 10.73 -17.64 7.73
C TYR A 203 12.08 -18.28 7.96
N LYS A 204 13.16 -17.53 8.01
CA LYS A 204 14.52 -18.00 8.27
C LYS A 204 14.66 -18.65 9.65
N ALA A 205 14.01 -18.09 10.66
CA ALA A 205 13.95 -18.66 12.01
C ALA A 205 13.05 -19.91 12.11
N GLY A 206 12.34 -20.28 11.03
CA GLY A 206 11.40 -21.40 11.04
C GLY A 206 10.14 -21.15 11.86
N SER A 207 9.84 -19.90 12.21
CA SER A 207 8.61 -19.50 12.91
C SER A 207 7.38 -19.62 12.02
N VAL A 208 7.56 -19.50 10.71
CA VAL A 208 6.56 -19.78 9.68
C VAL A 208 7.11 -20.78 8.66
N ASP A 209 6.22 -21.54 8.03
CA ASP A 209 6.59 -22.59 7.09
C ASP A 209 6.46 -22.14 5.62
N GLY A 210 5.84 -20.98 5.42
CA GLY A 210 5.68 -20.29 4.16
C GLY A 210 4.98 -18.96 4.35
N ALA A 211 4.77 -18.24 3.24
CA ALA A 211 4.08 -16.95 3.27
C ALA A 211 3.34 -16.68 1.94
N TRP A 212 2.16 -16.08 2.02
CA TRP A 212 1.43 -15.51 0.90
C TRP A 212 1.62 -14.01 0.92
N VAL A 213 2.52 -13.52 0.09
CA VAL A 213 3.09 -12.17 0.23
C VAL A 213 3.33 -11.48 -1.11
N PRO A 214 3.31 -10.12 -1.12
CA PRO A 214 3.63 -9.35 -2.30
C PRO A 214 5.14 -9.25 -2.53
N GLU A 215 5.53 -8.79 -3.72
CA GLU A 215 6.90 -8.41 -4.01
C GLU A 215 7.30 -7.08 -3.31
N PRO A 216 8.52 -6.98 -2.78
CA PRO A 216 9.67 -7.87 -2.96
C PRO A 216 9.77 -9.01 -1.93
N THR A 217 8.82 -9.15 -1.00
CA THR A 217 8.92 -10.15 0.08
C THR A 217 8.94 -11.56 -0.47
N ALA A 218 8.13 -11.86 -1.50
CA ALA A 218 8.14 -13.17 -2.14
C ALA A 218 9.53 -13.54 -2.69
N SER A 219 10.17 -12.61 -3.41
CA SER A 219 11.51 -12.83 -3.95
C SER A 219 12.60 -12.89 -2.87
N LYS A 220 12.46 -12.16 -1.75
CA LYS A 220 13.34 -12.31 -0.59
C LYS A 220 13.28 -13.71 0.00
N LEU A 221 12.07 -14.26 0.18
CA LEU A 221 11.90 -15.62 0.66
C LEU A 221 12.46 -16.65 -0.31
N ALA A 222 12.32 -16.44 -1.62
CA ALA A 222 12.90 -17.32 -2.64
C ALA A 222 14.44 -17.29 -2.61
N ALA A 223 15.05 -16.11 -2.43
CA ALA A 223 16.50 -15.96 -2.27
C ALA A 223 17.04 -16.64 -1.01
N GLU A 224 16.23 -16.76 0.04
CA GLU A 224 16.54 -17.51 1.28
C GLU A 224 16.22 -19.03 1.15
N GLY A 225 16.11 -19.56 -0.07
CA GLY A 225 15.87 -20.98 -0.34
C GLY A 225 14.40 -21.40 -0.33
N GLY A 226 13.48 -20.46 -0.31
CA GLY A 226 12.05 -20.72 -0.47
C GLY A 226 11.70 -21.16 -1.88
N LYS A 227 10.67 -22.01 -2.00
CA LYS A 227 10.09 -22.41 -3.28
C LYS A 227 8.81 -21.62 -3.53
N VAL A 228 8.72 -20.97 -4.68
CA VAL A 228 7.43 -20.45 -5.16
C VAL A 228 6.54 -21.65 -5.48
N LEU A 229 5.51 -21.84 -4.69
CA LEU A 229 4.55 -22.94 -4.84
C LEU A 229 3.37 -22.55 -5.71
N LEU A 230 2.97 -21.28 -5.64
CA LEU A 230 1.88 -20.71 -6.42
C LEU A 230 2.18 -19.23 -6.71
N ASP A 231 1.99 -18.81 -7.95
CA ASP A 231 1.83 -17.41 -8.33
C ASP A 231 0.32 -17.11 -8.32
N GLU A 232 -0.11 -16.10 -7.57
CA GLU A 232 -1.53 -15.79 -7.39
C GLU A 232 -2.22 -15.49 -8.73
N SER A 233 -1.49 -14.96 -9.70
CA SER A 233 -2.05 -14.69 -11.03
C SER A 233 -2.62 -15.94 -11.71
N ALA A 234 -2.12 -17.13 -11.37
CA ALA A 234 -2.65 -18.39 -11.90
C ALA A 234 -4.09 -18.73 -11.45
N LEU A 235 -4.57 -18.04 -10.41
CA LEU A 235 -5.95 -18.19 -9.88
C LEU A 235 -6.96 -17.25 -10.57
N TRP A 236 -6.47 -16.32 -11.39
CA TRP A 236 -7.28 -15.26 -12.00
C TRP A 236 -7.45 -15.45 -13.51
N PRO A 237 -8.62 -15.07 -14.06
CA PRO A 237 -8.83 -15.04 -15.51
C PRO A 237 -7.76 -14.22 -16.20
N ASP A 238 -7.25 -14.69 -17.33
CA ASP A 238 -6.18 -14.08 -18.11
C ASP A 238 -4.93 -13.72 -17.29
N LYS A 239 -4.77 -14.29 -16.10
CA LYS A 239 -3.70 -13.97 -15.13
C LYS A 239 -3.66 -12.49 -14.75
N LYS A 240 -4.83 -11.83 -14.73
CA LYS A 240 -4.98 -10.41 -14.43
C LYS A 240 -5.86 -10.23 -13.19
N PHE A 241 -5.36 -9.45 -12.24
CA PHE A 241 -6.10 -8.98 -11.07
C PHE A 241 -5.44 -7.70 -10.58
N VAL A 242 -6.24 -6.84 -9.97
CA VAL A 242 -5.69 -5.63 -9.38
C VAL A 242 -4.94 -5.95 -8.08
N ILE A 243 -3.74 -5.41 -7.93
CA ILE A 243 -2.98 -5.50 -6.67
C ILE A 243 -2.80 -4.15 -6.00
N THR A 244 -2.78 -3.09 -6.79
CA THR A 244 -2.65 -1.73 -6.27
C THR A 244 -3.52 -0.78 -7.06
N ASN A 245 -4.43 -0.11 -6.35
CA ASN A 245 -5.28 0.98 -6.82
C ASN A 245 -4.76 2.32 -6.31
N ILE A 246 -5.23 3.41 -6.93
CA ILE A 246 -5.09 4.77 -6.42
C ILE A 246 -6.43 5.16 -5.79
N ILE A 247 -6.41 5.51 -4.52
CA ILE A 247 -7.57 6.03 -3.79
C ILE A 247 -7.39 7.50 -3.44
N VAL A 248 -8.52 8.18 -3.28
CA VAL A 248 -8.55 9.57 -2.81
C VAL A 248 -9.59 9.72 -1.70
N ARG A 249 -9.30 10.54 -0.71
CA ARG A 249 -10.31 10.96 0.27
C ARG A 249 -11.40 11.75 -0.45
N GLN A 250 -12.67 11.35 -0.28
CA GLN A 250 -13.78 11.93 -1.06
C GLN A 250 -13.86 13.45 -0.91
N GLN A 251 -13.79 13.97 0.30
CA GLN A 251 -13.80 15.40 0.55
C GLN A 251 -12.67 16.13 -0.20
N PHE A 252 -11.46 15.53 -0.27
CA PHE A 252 -10.33 16.12 -0.99
C PHE A 252 -10.57 16.15 -2.51
N LEU A 253 -11.20 15.10 -3.06
CA LEU A 253 -11.59 15.07 -4.47
C LEU A 253 -12.59 16.18 -4.82
N GLU A 254 -13.56 16.43 -3.94
CA GLU A 254 -14.57 17.46 -4.11
C GLU A 254 -13.97 18.88 -3.98
N GLU A 255 -13.08 19.10 -3.02
CA GLU A 255 -12.48 20.41 -2.74
C GLU A 255 -11.33 20.77 -3.70
N HIS A 256 -10.55 19.75 -4.15
CA HIS A 256 -9.31 19.96 -4.92
C HIS A 256 -9.22 19.07 -6.18
N PRO A 257 -10.25 19.03 -7.06
CA PRO A 257 -10.27 18.13 -8.22
C PRO A 257 -9.09 18.35 -9.18
N LYS A 258 -8.58 19.58 -9.31
CA LYS A 258 -7.41 19.85 -10.16
C LYS A 258 -6.11 19.31 -9.60
N VAL A 259 -5.98 19.24 -8.27
CA VAL A 259 -4.81 18.60 -7.62
C VAL A 259 -4.85 17.10 -7.86
N VAL A 260 -6.04 16.49 -7.76
CA VAL A 260 -6.25 15.07 -8.07
C VAL A 260 -5.92 14.78 -9.54
N GLU A 261 -6.41 15.57 -10.49
CA GLU A 261 -6.05 15.44 -11.91
C GLU A 261 -4.52 15.56 -12.13
N ALA A 262 -3.84 16.47 -11.43
CA ALA A 262 -2.38 16.62 -11.53
C ALA A 262 -1.63 15.39 -11.00
N VAL A 263 -2.06 14.81 -9.88
CA VAL A 263 -1.48 13.57 -9.35
C VAL A 263 -1.71 12.40 -10.32
N LEU A 264 -2.92 12.27 -10.88
CA LEU A 264 -3.24 11.26 -11.89
C LEU A 264 -2.41 11.44 -13.16
N LYS A 265 -2.18 12.69 -13.61
CA LYS A 265 -1.27 12.97 -14.72
C LYS A 265 0.15 12.50 -14.41
N GLY A 266 0.66 12.78 -13.22
CA GLY A 266 1.95 12.28 -12.75
C GLY A 266 2.02 10.74 -12.73
N SER A 267 0.91 10.07 -12.34
CA SER A 267 0.79 8.61 -12.35
C SER A 267 0.84 8.03 -13.76
N VAL A 268 0.05 8.58 -14.69
CA VAL A 268 0.02 8.16 -16.10
C VAL A 268 1.38 8.36 -16.78
N GLU A 269 2.00 9.55 -16.60
CA GLU A 269 3.37 9.79 -17.08
C GLU A 269 4.36 8.78 -16.50
N THR A 270 4.20 8.43 -15.22
CA THR A 270 5.06 7.45 -14.54
C THR A 270 4.92 6.06 -15.13
N ASN A 271 3.68 5.55 -15.29
CA ASN A 271 3.45 4.22 -15.85
C ASN A 271 3.94 4.11 -17.30
N LYS A 272 3.70 5.14 -18.10
CA LYS A 272 4.22 5.25 -19.47
C LYS A 272 5.76 5.18 -19.47
N TRP A 273 6.39 5.93 -18.56
CA TRP A 273 7.86 5.91 -18.45
C TRP A 273 8.41 4.57 -17.94
N ILE A 274 7.76 3.93 -16.94
CA ILE A 274 8.12 2.60 -16.44
C ILE A 274 8.12 1.58 -17.58
N ASN A 275 7.03 1.56 -18.35
CA ASN A 275 6.85 0.59 -19.44
C ASN A 275 7.83 0.81 -20.60
N ALA A 276 8.22 2.06 -20.85
CA ALA A 276 9.22 2.40 -21.88
C ALA A 276 10.68 2.21 -21.42
N ASN A 277 10.93 2.24 -20.09
CA ASN A 277 12.29 2.23 -19.53
C ASN A 277 12.40 1.25 -18.33
N PRO A 278 12.11 -0.04 -18.50
CA PRO A 278 11.94 -0.98 -17.38
C PRO A 278 13.18 -1.09 -16.47
N ASP A 279 14.39 -1.08 -17.00
CA ASP A 279 15.61 -1.16 -16.18
C ASP A 279 15.89 0.12 -15.39
N ALA A 280 15.68 1.27 -16.00
CA ALA A 280 15.83 2.55 -15.32
C ALA A 280 14.72 2.76 -14.26
N ALA A 281 13.52 2.26 -14.54
CA ALA A 281 12.39 2.30 -13.61
C ALA A 281 12.63 1.41 -12.39
N LYS A 282 13.09 0.18 -12.62
CA LYS A 282 13.52 -0.74 -11.56
C LYS A 282 14.58 -0.12 -10.64
N ALA A 283 15.61 0.51 -11.24
CA ALA A 283 16.65 1.19 -10.48
C ALA A 283 16.10 2.38 -9.69
N ALA A 284 15.18 3.17 -10.26
CA ALA A 284 14.55 4.30 -9.57
C ALA A 284 13.66 3.83 -8.40
N ALA A 285 12.87 2.77 -8.59
CA ALA A 285 12.06 2.17 -7.52
C ALA A 285 12.95 1.66 -6.37
N ASN A 286 14.06 0.97 -6.70
CA ASN A 286 15.00 0.46 -5.69
C ASN A 286 15.67 1.58 -4.89
N LYS A 287 16.04 2.67 -5.57
CA LYS A 287 16.61 3.86 -4.91
C LYS A 287 15.59 4.50 -3.97
N ARG A 288 14.32 4.56 -4.35
CA ARG A 288 13.26 5.06 -3.46
C ARG A 288 13.07 4.16 -2.25
N LEU A 289 13.03 2.84 -2.45
CA LEU A 289 12.97 1.87 -1.35
C LEU A 289 14.15 2.00 -0.39
N GLU A 290 15.35 2.27 -0.89
CA GLU A 290 16.52 2.54 -0.05
C GLU A 290 16.33 3.80 0.80
N GLN A 291 15.80 4.87 0.23
CA GLN A 291 15.51 6.11 0.97
C GLN A 291 14.43 5.90 2.04
N ASP A 292 13.38 5.11 1.72
CA ASP A 292 12.25 4.86 2.61
C ASP A 292 12.56 3.85 3.73
N SER A 293 13.47 2.88 3.49
CA SER A 293 13.76 1.76 4.40
C SER A 293 15.20 1.68 4.89
N GLY A 294 16.10 2.50 4.34
CA GLY A 294 17.54 2.48 4.66
C GLY A 294 18.34 1.39 3.94
N LYS A 295 17.71 0.54 3.09
CA LYS A 295 18.39 -0.55 2.41
C LYS A 295 17.83 -0.80 1.01
N ALA A 296 18.73 -0.78 0.02
CA ALA A 296 18.42 -1.21 -1.35
C ALA A 296 18.23 -2.74 -1.42
N LEU A 297 17.44 -3.20 -2.38
CA LEU A 297 17.29 -4.61 -2.70
C LEU A 297 18.47 -5.08 -3.56
N PRO A 298 19.04 -6.26 -3.28
CA PRO A 298 20.04 -6.87 -4.15
C PRO A 298 19.38 -7.37 -5.46
N ALA A 299 20.20 -7.55 -6.52
CA ALA A 299 19.71 -7.84 -7.86
C ALA A 299 18.95 -9.17 -7.95
N ASP A 300 19.37 -10.20 -7.23
CA ASP A 300 18.74 -11.51 -7.16
C ASP A 300 17.34 -11.50 -6.53
N VAL A 301 17.01 -10.47 -5.78
CA VAL A 301 15.65 -10.19 -5.27
C VAL A 301 14.89 -9.25 -6.20
N LEU A 302 15.55 -8.16 -6.62
CA LEU A 302 14.90 -7.08 -7.36
C LEU A 302 14.46 -7.51 -8.77
N ASP A 303 15.30 -8.25 -9.49
CA ASP A 303 15.02 -8.64 -10.87
C ASP A 303 13.82 -9.58 -11.03
N PRO A 304 13.70 -10.70 -10.27
CA PRO A 304 12.51 -11.55 -10.35
C PRO A 304 11.26 -10.86 -9.82
N ALA A 305 11.40 -10.01 -8.78
CA ALA A 305 10.28 -9.26 -8.23
C ALA A 305 9.69 -8.30 -9.27
N TRP A 306 10.53 -7.49 -9.92
CA TRP A 306 10.10 -6.52 -10.92
C TRP A 306 9.39 -7.17 -12.10
N LYS A 307 9.91 -8.29 -12.59
CA LYS A 307 9.34 -9.04 -13.71
C LYS A 307 7.95 -9.62 -13.47
N SER A 308 7.58 -9.81 -12.20
CA SER A 308 6.27 -10.39 -11.84
C SER A 308 5.15 -9.36 -11.72
N ILE A 309 5.45 -8.07 -11.89
CA ILE A 309 4.50 -6.97 -11.73
C ILE A 309 4.26 -6.32 -13.10
N ARG A 310 3.01 -5.96 -13.37
CA ARG A 310 2.61 -5.12 -14.51
C ARG A 310 2.11 -3.79 -13.98
N PHE A 311 2.63 -2.70 -14.52
CA PHE A 311 2.20 -1.35 -14.19
C PHE A 311 1.18 -0.89 -15.22
N THR A 312 0.03 -0.40 -14.73
CA THR A 312 -1.12 -0.05 -15.57
C THR A 312 -1.95 1.04 -14.91
N ASP A 313 -2.54 1.92 -15.72
CA ASP A 313 -3.50 2.92 -15.26
C ASP A 313 -4.91 2.35 -15.11
N ASP A 314 -5.17 1.20 -15.76
CA ASP A 314 -6.43 0.46 -15.64
C ASP A 314 -6.55 -0.14 -14.24
N PRO A 315 -7.60 0.22 -13.46
CA PRO A 315 -7.84 -0.35 -12.14
C PRO A 315 -8.32 -1.80 -12.19
N LEU A 316 -8.48 -2.40 -13.37
CA LEU A 316 -9.02 -3.75 -13.57
C LEU A 316 -10.34 -3.95 -12.80
N ALA A 317 -11.26 -2.98 -12.95
CA ALA A 317 -12.47 -2.87 -12.12
C ALA A 317 -13.32 -4.15 -12.14
N SER A 318 -13.30 -4.91 -13.23
CA SER A 318 -13.98 -6.21 -13.33
C SER A 318 -13.48 -7.26 -12.33
N THR A 319 -12.32 -7.05 -11.69
CA THR A 319 -11.80 -7.96 -10.65
C THR A 319 -12.21 -7.56 -9.22
N LEU A 320 -12.76 -6.36 -9.03
CA LEU A 320 -13.03 -5.84 -7.70
C LEU A 320 -14.17 -6.56 -6.98
N ASP A 321 -15.24 -6.90 -7.71
CA ASP A 321 -16.34 -7.70 -7.15
C ASP A 321 -15.85 -9.09 -6.68
N THR A 322 -14.98 -9.73 -7.47
CA THR A 322 -14.36 -11.00 -7.08
C THR A 322 -13.48 -10.84 -5.83
N GLU A 323 -12.72 -9.75 -5.71
CA GLU A 323 -11.97 -9.43 -4.50
C GLU A 323 -12.89 -9.27 -3.26
N ALA A 324 -14.03 -8.62 -3.44
CA ALA A 324 -15.03 -8.49 -2.38
C ALA A 324 -15.66 -9.86 -2.01
N GLU A 325 -15.97 -10.68 -3.00
CA GLU A 325 -16.46 -12.05 -2.78
C GLU A 325 -15.45 -12.91 -2.03
N HIS A 326 -14.14 -12.76 -2.33
CA HIS A 326 -13.07 -13.40 -1.58
C HIS A 326 -13.09 -13.00 -0.10
N ALA A 327 -13.29 -11.71 0.21
CA ALA A 327 -13.38 -11.22 1.59
C ALA A 327 -14.63 -11.75 2.31
N VAL A 328 -15.76 -11.85 1.63
CA VAL A 328 -17.01 -12.45 2.16
C VAL A 328 -16.80 -13.94 2.46
N LYS A 329 -16.23 -14.69 1.52
CA LYS A 329 -15.97 -16.13 1.65
C LYS A 329 -14.93 -16.42 2.74
N ALA A 330 -13.95 -15.52 2.90
CA ALA A 330 -12.99 -15.55 3.99
C ALA A 330 -13.60 -15.21 5.37
N GLY A 331 -14.86 -14.76 5.44
CA GLY A 331 -15.52 -14.35 6.69
C GLY A 331 -15.01 -13.03 7.28
N LEU A 332 -14.39 -12.18 6.47
CA LEU A 332 -13.83 -10.88 6.87
C LEU A 332 -14.76 -9.70 6.51
N LEU A 333 -15.73 -9.92 5.66
CA LEU A 333 -16.66 -8.91 5.18
C LEU A 333 -18.05 -9.53 4.99
N GLU A 334 -19.11 -8.79 5.28
CA GLU A 334 -20.44 -9.09 4.78
C GLU A 334 -20.53 -8.65 3.31
N LYS A 335 -21.52 -9.16 2.55
CA LYS A 335 -21.67 -8.78 1.13
C LYS A 335 -21.84 -7.26 1.00
N PRO A 336 -20.85 -6.56 0.40
CA PRO A 336 -20.90 -5.11 0.30
C PRO A 336 -21.72 -4.65 -0.90
N ASP A 337 -22.19 -3.41 -0.85
CA ASP A 337 -22.56 -2.63 -2.03
C ASP A 337 -21.37 -1.78 -2.43
N LEU A 338 -20.80 -2.06 -3.60
CA LEU A 338 -19.65 -1.33 -4.14
C LEU A 338 -20.06 -0.25 -5.16
N THR A 339 -21.36 -0.01 -5.35
CA THR A 339 -21.86 1.04 -6.25
C THR A 339 -21.26 2.42 -5.85
N GLY A 340 -20.61 3.07 -6.80
CA GLY A 340 -19.96 4.38 -6.57
C GLY A 340 -18.55 4.33 -5.97
N ILE A 341 -17.94 3.14 -5.80
CA ILE A 341 -16.56 3.05 -5.29
C ILE A 341 -15.55 3.67 -6.26
N TYR A 342 -15.82 3.62 -7.57
CA TYR A 342 -14.99 4.24 -8.59
C TYR A 342 -15.47 5.65 -8.95
N ASP A 343 -14.51 6.57 -9.09
CA ASP A 343 -14.65 7.81 -9.85
C ASP A 343 -13.48 7.89 -10.84
N LEU A 344 -13.70 7.37 -12.04
CA LEU A 344 -12.68 7.31 -13.10
C LEU A 344 -12.75 8.50 -14.06
N ALA A 345 -13.69 9.44 -13.86
CA ALA A 345 -13.83 10.61 -14.73
C ALA A 345 -12.54 11.47 -14.78
N PRO A 346 -11.86 11.77 -13.64
CA PRO A 346 -10.60 12.51 -13.66
C PRO A 346 -9.49 11.76 -14.41
N LEU A 347 -9.37 10.44 -14.21
CA LEU A 347 -8.37 9.63 -14.91
C LEU A 347 -8.64 9.59 -16.41
N ASN A 348 -9.87 9.32 -16.82
CA ASN A 348 -10.25 9.22 -18.22
C ASN A 348 -10.06 10.57 -18.97
N LYS A 349 -10.22 11.70 -18.26
CA LYS A 349 -9.86 13.01 -18.79
C LYS A 349 -8.36 13.14 -19.06
N VAL A 350 -7.51 12.65 -18.13
CA VAL A 350 -6.05 12.66 -18.29
C VAL A 350 -5.63 11.72 -19.42
N LEU A 351 -6.14 10.49 -19.44
CA LEU A 351 -5.83 9.48 -20.48
C LEU A 351 -6.18 10.02 -21.87
N LYS A 352 -7.36 10.63 -22.03
CA LYS A 352 -7.78 11.26 -23.29
C LYS A 352 -6.80 12.36 -23.71
N ALA A 353 -6.33 13.18 -22.79
CA ALA A 353 -5.37 14.26 -23.09
C ALA A 353 -3.99 13.71 -23.51
N GLU A 354 -3.61 12.52 -23.02
CA GLU A 354 -2.37 11.82 -23.37
C GLU A 354 -2.52 10.87 -24.58
N GLY A 355 -3.72 10.79 -25.19
CA GLY A 355 -4.01 9.93 -26.36
C GLY A 355 -4.14 8.45 -26.02
N GLU A 356 -4.38 8.13 -24.76
CA GLU A 356 -4.54 6.77 -24.24
C GLU A 356 -6.05 6.40 -24.18
N PRO A 357 -6.40 5.12 -24.28
CA PRO A 357 -7.78 4.66 -24.16
C PRO A 357 -8.35 4.91 -22.77
N ALA A 358 -9.66 5.18 -22.72
CA ALA A 358 -10.37 5.26 -21.45
C ALA A 358 -10.42 3.89 -20.76
N VAL A 359 -10.47 3.91 -19.43
CA VAL A 359 -10.66 2.72 -18.60
C VAL A 359 -12.11 2.63 -18.11
N ASP A 360 -12.57 1.42 -17.84
CA ASP A 360 -13.94 1.07 -17.47
C ASP A 360 -14.06 0.84 -15.96
N ASP A 361 -15.21 1.19 -15.38
CA ASP A 361 -15.51 1.02 -13.97
C ASP A 361 -16.31 -0.27 -13.65
N ALA A 362 -16.56 -1.11 -14.65
CA ALA A 362 -17.35 -2.33 -14.56
C ALA A 362 -18.76 -2.15 -13.96
N GLY A 363 -19.33 -0.94 -14.07
CA GLY A 363 -20.64 -0.62 -13.49
C GLY A 363 -20.61 -0.26 -12.00
N LEU A 364 -19.43 -0.15 -11.40
CA LEU A 364 -19.22 0.22 -10.00
C LEU A 364 -18.91 1.72 -9.82
N GLY A 365 -19.04 2.51 -10.88
CA GLY A 365 -18.76 3.95 -10.87
C GLY A 365 -19.81 4.79 -10.16
N VAL A 366 -19.44 6.04 -9.88
CA VAL A 366 -20.39 7.09 -9.45
C VAL A 366 -21.42 7.33 -10.54
N LYS A 367 -22.70 7.55 -10.14
CA LYS A 367 -23.81 7.81 -11.06
C LYS A 367 -23.98 9.30 -11.32
#